data_eaf674ee2a348510cd1f310f87e27488
#
_entry.id   eaf674ee2a348510cd1f310f87e27488
#
_cell.length_a   1.000
_cell.length_b   1.000
_cell.length_c   1.000
_cell.angle_alpha   90.00
_cell.angle_beta   90.00
_cell.angle_gamma   90.00
#
_symmetry.space_group_name_H-M   'P 1'
#
loop_
_entity.id
_entity.type
_entity.pdbx_description
1 polymer ?
#
loop_
_entity_poly.entity_id
_entity_poly.type
_entity_poly.pdbx_seq_one_letter_code
_entity_poly.pdbx_strand_id
1 'polypeptide(L)'
;IMTKLVVERNTKNAKMNERTFNFDGGIDFIYDFTAEKYWFRPWWRPYDEPDYTLYRKGWEMGDGVHIATGNYTKSFTDLSIESPGVQSDFIRTYNSTSNEEGSFGIGWDFNIDVSKIVKPAAGYYQVVLPDGSNTTFKDNGKGGFECLNAHSTMTKSGNEYTITNAAQSKYHFNTNGELDWVKDAEGNVLTISSMTNNQRIVTDSTGRTYTITYNGNKEHSRITSIEDTAAGRVVTYAYNGDFQLVSATSVSGGTESYEYAGKGRLCKITNCYDEMTDQIVYNENGSVNWLTNASGLKQVYTYDKVQKQTGLKEYDGDTLIKTFTYDYDEKYAVKTNTVETDGQTYDVDKITYNMIDDENKYDEMSESVDIMGNTTKYDRDANGNVIKTTNADGTYTLANYNDKNSVIAEVDESGNATIKAYDSNGTRLLKEATSLHPLSQTDINTVTADNFDPVKYLAANEASYAITSHEYYADSYVSGIAGLIRATTDPEGNVTEYDYYKDGVGKGLVKSKTLKDGNTVV
;
A
#
# COMPACT_ATOMS: atom_id res chain seq x y z
N ILE A 1 2.86 -28.78 -28.81
CA ILE A 1 1.46 -28.41 -28.55
C ILE A 1 1.21 -27.02 -29.08
N MET A 2 2.00 -26.03 -28.68
CA MET A 2 1.90 -24.64 -29.13
C MET A 2 1.94 -24.51 -30.66
N THR A 3 2.95 -25.10 -31.28
CA THR A 3 3.10 -25.05 -32.75
C THR A 3 1.90 -25.63 -33.48
N LYS A 4 1.34 -26.71 -32.98
CA LYS A 4 0.17 -27.36 -33.55
C LYS A 4 -1.08 -26.48 -33.43
N LEU A 5 -1.31 -25.86 -32.29
CA LEU A 5 -2.45 -24.97 -32.05
C LEU A 5 -2.37 -23.69 -32.89
N VAL A 6 -1.19 -23.10 -32.99
CA VAL A 6 -0.98 -21.90 -33.84
C VAL A 6 -1.14 -22.24 -35.32
N VAL A 7 -0.62 -23.36 -35.80
CA VAL A 7 -0.76 -23.80 -37.21
C VAL A 7 -2.21 -24.13 -37.55
N GLU A 8 -2.93 -24.80 -36.69
CA GLU A 8 -4.35 -25.09 -36.90
C GLU A 8 -5.22 -23.86 -37.00
N ARG A 9 -4.78 -22.75 -36.38
CA ARG A 9 -5.53 -21.51 -36.36
C ARG A 9 -5.16 -20.56 -37.47
N ASN A 10 -3.91 -20.53 -37.88
CA ASN A 10 -3.48 -19.76 -39.03
C ASN A 10 -4.06 -20.30 -40.36
N THR A 11 -4.59 -21.51 -40.36
CA THR A 11 -5.04 -22.14 -41.57
C THR A 11 -6.49 -21.92 -41.92
N LYS A 12 -7.31 -21.34 -41.06
CA LYS A 12 -8.72 -21.11 -41.39
C LYS A 12 -9.47 -20.19 -40.42
N ASN A 13 -10.09 -19.21 -40.93
CA ASN A 13 -11.28 -18.48 -40.51
C ASN A 13 -12.04 -19.04 -39.27
N ALA A 14 -11.36 -19.37 -38.22
CA ALA A 14 -11.99 -19.77 -36.99
C ALA A 14 -12.56 -18.50 -36.33
N LYS A 15 -13.82 -18.26 -36.55
CA LYS A 15 -14.56 -17.24 -35.85
C LYS A 15 -14.72 -17.62 -34.39
N MET A 16 -13.69 -17.39 -33.62
CA MET A 16 -13.70 -17.57 -32.19
C MET A 16 -13.18 -16.29 -31.56
N ASN A 17 -13.73 -15.95 -30.43
CA ASN A 17 -13.21 -14.89 -29.59
C ASN A 17 -11.80 -15.24 -29.09
N GLU A 18 -11.18 -14.39 -28.36
CA GLU A 18 -9.88 -14.60 -27.75
C GLU A 18 -9.77 -15.95 -27.02
N ARG A 19 -8.62 -16.61 -27.14
CA ARG A 19 -8.27 -17.80 -26.36
C ARG A 19 -6.86 -17.69 -25.81
N THR A 20 -6.72 -18.03 -24.53
CA THR A 20 -5.46 -18.10 -23.83
C THR A 20 -4.96 -19.54 -23.78
N PHE A 21 -3.67 -19.73 -23.98
CA PHE A 21 -2.99 -21.02 -23.87
C PHE A 21 -1.80 -20.87 -22.92
N ASN A 22 -1.81 -21.65 -21.84
CA ASN A 22 -0.75 -21.64 -20.84
C ASN A 22 0.37 -22.60 -21.22
N PHE A 23 1.60 -22.21 -21.01
CA PHE A 23 2.79 -22.99 -21.27
C PHE A 23 3.68 -23.04 -20.05
N ASP A 24 4.31 -24.19 -19.84
CA ASP A 24 5.40 -24.31 -18.86
C ASP A 24 6.49 -23.31 -19.23
N GLY A 25 6.75 -22.35 -18.33
CA GLY A 25 7.72 -21.29 -18.57
C GLY A 25 7.19 -19.86 -18.35
N GLY A 26 5.96 -19.73 -17.92
CA GLY A 26 5.42 -18.44 -17.44
C GLY A 26 5.05 -17.45 -18.54
N ILE A 27 4.62 -17.94 -19.69
CA ILE A 27 4.09 -17.11 -20.78
C ILE A 27 2.77 -17.70 -21.24
N ASP A 28 1.75 -16.85 -21.26
CA ASP A 28 0.49 -17.16 -21.93
C ASP A 28 0.54 -16.69 -23.38
N PHE A 29 0.09 -17.54 -24.27
CA PHE A 29 -0.13 -17.18 -25.65
C PHE A 29 -1.60 -16.86 -25.85
N ILE A 30 -1.87 -15.66 -26.29
CA ILE A 30 -3.23 -15.15 -26.54
C ILE A 30 -3.41 -14.94 -28.04
N TYR A 31 -4.51 -15.44 -28.58
CA TYR A 31 -4.90 -15.20 -29.93
C TYR A 31 -6.32 -14.62 -29.97
N ASP A 32 -6.43 -13.41 -30.48
CA ASP A 32 -7.70 -12.75 -30.74
C ASP A 32 -8.18 -13.12 -32.14
N PHE A 33 -9.16 -13.98 -32.20
CA PHE A 33 -9.73 -14.47 -33.45
C PHE A 33 -10.60 -13.44 -34.16
N THR A 34 -11.07 -12.44 -33.45
CA THR A 34 -11.89 -11.36 -34.03
C THR A 34 -11.02 -10.34 -34.74
N ALA A 35 -9.90 -9.97 -34.14
CA ALA A 35 -8.95 -9.00 -34.69
C ALA A 35 -7.80 -9.65 -35.46
N GLU A 36 -7.79 -10.98 -35.58
CA GLU A 36 -6.67 -11.74 -36.17
C GLU A 36 -5.32 -11.38 -35.57
N LYS A 37 -5.32 -11.07 -34.30
CA LYS A 37 -4.13 -10.70 -33.53
C LYS A 37 -3.78 -11.77 -32.53
N TYR A 38 -2.49 -11.91 -32.29
CA TYR A 38 -1.98 -12.69 -31.18
C TYR A 38 -0.85 -11.95 -30.53
N TRP A 39 -0.72 -12.13 -29.23
CA TRP A 39 0.36 -11.54 -28.43
C TRP A 39 0.76 -12.48 -27.31
N PHE A 40 1.98 -12.31 -26.85
CA PHE A 40 2.48 -13.00 -25.68
C PHE A 40 2.19 -12.15 -24.44
N ARG A 41 1.50 -12.73 -23.49
CA ARG A 41 1.29 -12.13 -22.20
C ARG A 41 2.20 -12.84 -21.19
N PRO A 42 3.19 -12.15 -20.63
CA PRO A 42 3.94 -12.68 -19.51
C PRO A 42 2.99 -12.91 -18.33
N TRP A 43 3.10 -14.04 -17.68
CA TRP A 43 2.23 -14.42 -16.56
C TRP A 43 2.33 -13.48 -15.34
N TRP A 44 3.42 -12.73 -15.25
CA TRP A 44 3.60 -11.66 -14.25
C TRP A 44 2.80 -10.38 -14.56
N ARG A 45 2.32 -10.19 -15.77
CA ARG A 45 1.29 -9.18 -15.99
C ARG A 45 -0.03 -9.80 -15.61
N PRO A 46 -0.73 -9.24 -14.64
CA PRO A 46 -2.08 -9.66 -14.37
C PRO A 46 -2.85 -9.59 -15.68
N TYR A 47 -3.64 -10.57 -15.90
CA TYR A 47 -4.60 -10.58 -16.98
C TYR A 47 -5.47 -9.32 -16.96
N ASP A 48 -6.53 -9.31 -17.75
CA ASP A 48 -7.67 -8.43 -17.55
C ASP A 48 -8.31 -8.61 -16.15
N GLU A 49 -7.79 -9.52 -15.37
CA GLU A 49 -7.95 -9.53 -13.94
C GLU A 49 -6.95 -8.54 -13.36
N PRO A 50 -7.40 -7.59 -12.52
CA PRO A 50 -6.50 -6.68 -11.84
C PRO A 50 -5.48 -7.51 -11.10
N ASP A 51 -4.27 -7.04 -11.12
CA ASP A 51 -3.29 -7.48 -10.18
C ASP A 51 -3.80 -7.14 -8.78
N TYR A 52 -4.25 -8.14 -8.06
CA TYR A 52 -4.79 -8.00 -6.71
C TYR A 52 -3.74 -7.52 -5.74
N THR A 53 -2.48 -7.61 -6.14
CA THR A 53 -1.35 -7.02 -5.45
C THR A 53 -1.19 -5.52 -5.76
N LEU A 54 -1.83 -5.02 -6.83
CA LEU A 54 -1.98 -3.59 -7.10
C LEU A 54 -3.19 -3.05 -6.35
N TYR A 55 -3.09 -3.09 -5.06
CA TYR A 55 -4.04 -2.51 -4.16
C TYR A 55 -3.99 -1.00 -4.30
N ARG A 56 -4.81 -0.43 -5.17
CA ARG A 56 -5.04 1.00 -5.20
C ARG A 56 -6.12 1.32 -4.19
N LYS A 57 -5.68 1.80 -3.06
CA LYS A 57 -6.55 2.43 -2.06
C LYS A 57 -7.48 3.40 -2.77
N GLY A 58 -8.80 3.17 -2.70
CA GLY A 58 -9.81 4.04 -3.27
C GLY A 58 -10.64 3.45 -4.41
N TRP A 59 -10.34 2.25 -4.90
CA TRP A 59 -11.15 1.55 -5.90
C TRP A 59 -12.02 0.46 -5.29
N GLU A 60 -11.91 0.29 -4.00
CA GLU A 60 -12.83 -0.50 -3.22
C GLU A 60 -14.08 0.32 -2.93
N MET A 61 -15.18 -0.30 -3.17
CA MET A 61 -16.44 0.22 -2.70
C MET A 61 -16.69 -0.37 -1.34
N GLY A 62 -16.97 0.52 -0.34
CA GLY A 62 -17.45 0.07 0.95
C GLY A 62 -16.79 -1.25 1.36
N ASP A 63 -17.36 -2.13 1.94
CA ASP A 63 -16.95 -3.40 2.53
C ASP A 63 -15.94 -4.32 1.75
N GLY A 64 -14.99 -3.75 1.00
CA GLY A 64 -13.85 -4.48 0.44
C GLY A 64 -14.08 -5.16 -0.92
N VAL A 65 -15.10 -4.79 -1.70
CA VAL A 65 -15.32 -5.31 -3.05
C VAL A 65 -14.73 -4.38 -4.10
N HIS A 66 -13.81 -4.90 -4.91
CA HIS A 66 -13.22 -4.15 -6.01
C HIS A 66 -14.24 -3.94 -7.15
N ILE A 67 -14.47 -2.69 -7.53
CA ILE A 67 -15.53 -2.27 -8.44
C ILE A 67 -15.48 -3.00 -9.79
N ALA A 68 -14.34 -3.00 -10.46
CA ALA A 68 -14.25 -3.50 -11.82
C ALA A 68 -14.25 -5.03 -11.90
N THR A 69 -13.83 -5.71 -10.83
CA THR A 69 -13.58 -7.16 -10.86
C THR A 69 -14.48 -7.97 -9.97
N GLY A 70 -15.06 -7.33 -8.97
CA GLY A 70 -15.83 -7.99 -7.95
C GLY A 70 -14.97 -8.84 -7.00
N ASN A 71 -13.67 -8.61 -6.95
CA ASN A 71 -12.80 -9.25 -5.98
C ASN A 71 -13.15 -8.75 -4.58
N TYR A 72 -13.41 -9.66 -3.65
CA TYR A 72 -13.54 -9.34 -2.23
C TYR A 72 -12.20 -9.50 -1.54
N THR A 73 -11.79 -8.45 -0.83
CA THR A 73 -10.58 -8.42 -0.02
C THR A 73 -10.88 -7.97 1.39
N LYS A 74 -10.22 -8.58 2.36
CA LYS A 74 -10.35 -8.22 3.78
C LYS A 74 -9.03 -8.41 4.50
N SER A 75 -8.54 -7.35 5.14
CA SER A 75 -7.32 -7.40 5.92
C SER A 75 -7.62 -7.42 7.42
N PHE A 76 -6.82 -8.15 8.16
CA PHE A 76 -6.89 -8.31 9.61
C PHE A 76 -5.51 -8.04 10.20
N THR A 77 -5.42 -7.07 11.09
CA THR A 77 -4.21 -6.82 11.86
C THR A 77 -4.26 -7.68 13.13
N ASP A 78 -3.56 -8.78 13.12
CA ASP A 78 -3.59 -9.76 14.21
C ASP A 78 -2.76 -9.32 15.40
N LEU A 79 -1.60 -8.68 15.13
CA LEU A 79 -0.73 -8.10 16.13
C LEU A 79 -0.09 -6.84 15.54
N SER A 80 -0.20 -5.74 16.27
CA SER A 80 0.47 -4.47 15.95
C SER A 80 1.13 -3.93 17.20
N ILE A 81 2.39 -3.53 17.07
CA ILE A 81 3.18 -3.05 18.19
C ILE A 81 3.91 -1.79 17.77
N GLU A 82 3.60 -0.72 18.46
CA GLU A 82 4.34 0.52 18.28
C GLU A 82 5.82 0.29 18.59
N SER A 83 6.65 0.57 17.63
CA SER A 83 8.10 0.59 17.74
C SER A 83 8.65 1.78 16.96
N PRO A 84 9.81 2.32 17.36
CA PRO A 84 10.48 3.32 16.57
C PRO A 84 10.83 2.78 15.18
N GLY A 85 10.51 3.56 14.14
CA GLY A 85 10.84 3.25 12.76
C GLY A 85 9.86 2.30 12.08
N VAL A 86 10.36 1.20 11.51
CA VAL A 86 9.52 0.25 10.79
C VAL A 86 8.55 -0.44 11.74
N GLN A 87 7.25 -0.27 11.50
CA GLN A 87 6.22 -0.88 12.35
C GLN A 87 6.22 -2.39 12.25
N SER A 88 5.98 -3.05 13.39
CA SER A 88 5.90 -4.51 13.50
C SER A 88 4.43 -4.95 13.42
N ASP A 89 3.84 -4.77 12.23
CA ASP A 89 2.46 -5.17 11.99
C ASP A 89 2.41 -6.55 11.35
N PHE A 90 1.57 -7.42 11.90
CA PHE A 90 1.32 -8.76 11.41
C PHE A 90 -0.07 -8.80 10.82
N ILE A 91 -0.14 -8.74 9.48
CA ILE A 91 -1.38 -8.55 8.72
C ILE A 91 -1.60 -9.75 7.82
N ARG A 92 -2.77 -10.37 7.97
CA ARG A 92 -3.27 -11.36 7.01
C ARG A 92 -4.37 -10.72 6.16
N THR A 93 -4.36 -11.02 4.88
CA THR A 93 -5.32 -10.48 3.91
C THR A 93 -5.97 -11.62 3.16
N TYR A 94 -7.29 -11.63 3.10
CA TYR A 94 -8.04 -12.53 2.24
C TYR A 94 -8.30 -11.86 0.89
N ASN A 95 -8.19 -12.65 -0.18
CA ASN A 95 -8.44 -12.25 -1.56
C ASN A 95 -9.24 -13.35 -2.26
N SER A 96 -10.51 -13.07 -2.59
CA SER A 96 -11.47 -14.08 -3.09
C SER A 96 -11.14 -14.64 -4.46
N THR A 97 -10.35 -13.94 -5.26
CA THR A 97 -9.98 -14.34 -6.62
C THR A 97 -8.59 -14.97 -6.68
N SER A 98 -7.79 -14.88 -5.61
CA SER A 98 -6.53 -15.59 -5.51
C SER A 98 -6.75 -17.09 -5.36
N ASN A 99 -6.06 -17.88 -6.18
CA ASN A 99 -5.98 -19.33 -6.03
C ASN A 99 -4.63 -19.75 -5.40
N GLU A 100 -3.80 -18.78 -5.03
CA GLU A 100 -2.53 -19.03 -4.36
C GLU A 100 -2.76 -19.57 -2.95
N GLU A 101 -1.95 -20.52 -2.56
CA GLU A 101 -1.98 -21.10 -1.23
C GLU A 101 -0.95 -20.40 -0.33
N GLY A 102 -1.42 -19.44 0.45
CA GLY A 102 -0.61 -18.73 1.44
C GLY A 102 -0.53 -19.45 2.79
N SER A 103 0.18 -18.85 3.73
CA SER A 103 0.43 -19.41 5.07
C SER A 103 -0.82 -19.53 5.96
N PHE A 104 -1.96 -18.99 5.53
CA PHE A 104 -3.27 -19.16 6.18
C PHE A 104 -4.27 -19.96 5.33
N GLY A 105 -3.88 -20.43 4.15
CA GLY A 105 -4.71 -21.21 3.22
C GLY A 105 -4.91 -20.52 1.89
N ILE A 106 -5.74 -21.14 1.03
CA ILE A 106 -6.03 -20.60 -0.32
C ILE A 106 -6.73 -19.24 -0.20
N GLY A 107 -6.24 -18.26 -0.96
CA GLY A 107 -6.76 -16.91 -0.98
C GLY A 107 -6.33 -16.04 0.21
N TRP A 108 -5.53 -16.57 1.12
CA TRP A 108 -4.99 -15.82 2.25
C TRP A 108 -3.52 -15.51 2.05
N ASP A 109 -3.17 -14.24 2.20
CA ASP A 109 -1.81 -13.75 2.21
C ASP A 109 -1.40 -13.30 3.62
N PHE A 110 -0.11 -13.33 3.89
CA PHE A 110 0.50 -12.80 5.11
C PHE A 110 1.61 -11.82 4.71
N ASN A 111 1.56 -10.61 5.22
CA ASN A 111 2.44 -9.53 4.79
C ASN A 111 3.94 -9.85 4.89
N ILE A 112 4.34 -10.75 5.78
CA ILE A 112 5.74 -11.21 5.90
C ILE A 112 6.08 -12.25 4.82
N ASP A 113 5.19 -13.24 4.57
CA ASP A 113 5.45 -14.36 3.68
C ASP A 113 5.14 -14.06 2.20
N VAL A 114 4.18 -13.16 1.94
CA VAL A 114 3.83 -12.74 0.57
C VAL A 114 4.93 -11.89 -0.06
N SER A 115 5.74 -11.25 0.78
CA SER A 115 6.82 -10.36 0.32
C SER A 115 7.95 -11.17 -0.28
N LYS A 116 8.01 -11.17 -1.60
CA LYS A 116 8.96 -11.96 -2.38
C LYS A 116 9.34 -11.27 -3.68
N ILE A 117 10.48 -11.66 -4.22
CA ILE A 117 10.88 -11.31 -5.58
C ILE A 117 10.84 -12.56 -6.46
N VAL A 118 10.13 -12.51 -7.57
CA VAL A 118 10.03 -13.57 -8.54
C VAL A 118 10.54 -13.14 -9.91
N LYS A 119 11.02 -14.07 -10.72
CA LYS A 119 11.55 -13.82 -12.06
C LYS A 119 10.64 -14.47 -13.10
N PRO A 120 9.55 -13.81 -13.48
CA PRO A 120 8.55 -14.37 -14.36
C PRO A 120 9.07 -14.65 -15.77
N ALA A 121 10.04 -13.85 -16.23
CA ALA A 121 10.67 -14.01 -17.53
C ALA A 121 12.13 -13.51 -17.48
N ALA A 122 12.92 -13.86 -18.48
CA ALA A 122 14.29 -13.38 -18.59
C ALA A 122 14.35 -11.84 -18.59
N GLY A 123 15.11 -11.26 -17.65
CA GLY A 123 15.26 -9.84 -17.51
C GLY A 123 14.10 -9.11 -16.82
N TYR A 124 13.07 -9.80 -16.34
CA TYR A 124 11.96 -9.22 -15.59
C TYR A 124 11.93 -9.73 -14.15
N TYR A 125 11.58 -8.83 -13.23
CA TYR A 125 11.52 -9.07 -11.80
C TYR A 125 10.23 -8.47 -11.26
N GLN A 126 9.40 -9.29 -10.63
CA GLN A 126 8.21 -8.86 -9.94
C GLN A 126 8.46 -8.92 -8.44
N VAL A 127 8.19 -7.85 -7.75
CA VAL A 127 8.43 -7.68 -6.31
C VAL A 127 7.12 -7.38 -5.63
N VAL A 128 6.73 -8.22 -4.70
CA VAL A 128 5.60 -7.97 -3.80
C VAL A 128 6.17 -7.43 -2.49
N LEU A 129 5.67 -6.28 -2.03
CA LEU A 129 6.06 -5.63 -0.78
C LEU A 129 5.10 -6.00 0.37
N PRO A 130 5.48 -5.75 1.64
CA PRO A 130 4.63 -6.09 2.79
C PRO A 130 3.25 -5.42 2.81
N ASP A 131 3.08 -4.29 2.14
CA ASP A 131 1.81 -3.59 1.96
C ASP A 131 0.93 -4.18 0.83
N GLY A 132 1.39 -5.28 0.20
CA GLY A 132 0.73 -5.92 -0.92
C GLY A 132 0.98 -5.24 -2.27
N SER A 133 1.69 -4.12 -2.31
CA SER A 133 2.03 -3.46 -3.57
C SER A 133 2.95 -4.34 -4.42
N ASN A 134 2.72 -4.31 -5.73
CA ASN A 134 3.48 -5.07 -6.70
C ASN A 134 4.26 -4.13 -7.62
N THR A 135 5.56 -4.28 -7.62
CA THR A 135 6.47 -3.45 -8.42
C THR A 135 7.21 -4.32 -9.42
N THR A 136 7.21 -3.91 -10.68
CA THR A 136 7.86 -4.65 -11.76
C THR A 136 9.11 -3.91 -12.24
N PHE A 137 10.21 -4.62 -12.29
CA PHE A 137 11.49 -4.13 -12.80
C PHE A 137 11.92 -4.90 -14.04
N LYS A 138 12.54 -4.19 -14.97
CA LYS A 138 13.18 -4.75 -16.17
C LYS A 138 14.67 -4.48 -16.12
N ASP A 139 15.48 -5.52 -16.36
CA ASP A 139 16.92 -5.39 -16.55
C ASP A 139 17.20 -4.53 -17.79
N ASN A 140 17.98 -3.47 -17.63
CA ASN A 140 18.32 -2.55 -18.71
C ASN A 140 19.52 -3.03 -19.57
N GLY A 141 20.05 -4.22 -19.30
CA GLY A 141 21.19 -4.81 -20.00
C GLY A 141 22.53 -4.12 -19.71
N LYS A 142 22.56 -3.13 -18.80
CA LYS A 142 23.75 -2.34 -18.43
C LYS A 142 24.11 -2.48 -16.96
N GLY A 143 23.55 -3.50 -16.28
CA GLY A 143 23.76 -3.78 -14.87
C GLY A 143 22.84 -2.98 -13.93
N GLY A 144 21.82 -2.31 -14.45
CA GLY A 144 20.79 -1.62 -13.70
C GLY A 144 19.39 -2.12 -14.06
N PHE A 145 18.38 -1.55 -13.39
CA PHE A 145 16.98 -1.93 -13.56
C PHE A 145 16.13 -0.68 -13.83
N GLU A 146 15.14 -0.84 -14.68
CA GLU A 146 14.08 0.14 -14.92
C GLU A 146 12.81 -0.31 -14.19
N CYS A 147 12.23 0.55 -13.37
CA CYS A 147 10.93 0.31 -12.76
C CYS A 147 9.82 0.65 -13.77
N LEU A 148 8.84 -0.24 -13.91
CA LEU A 148 7.81 -0.11 -14.94
C LEU A 148 6.50 0.50 -14.44
N ASN A 149 6.26 0.50 -13.11
CA ASN A 149 4.95 0.87 -12.57
C ASN A 149 5.00 1.60 -11.22
N ALA A 150 6.18 2.02 -10.76
CA ALA A 150 6.33 2.78 -9.51
C ALA A 150 7.59 3.64 -9.53
N HIS A 151 7.64 4.69 -8.71
CA HIS A 151 8.86 5.47 -8.45
C HIS A 151 9.76 4.72 -7.45
N SER A 152 10.35 3.65 -7.91
CA SER A 152 11.22 2.78 -7.10
C SER A 152 12.50 2.44 -7.86
N THR A 153 13.55 2.17 -7.12
CA THR A 153 14.83 1.71 -7.67
C THR A 153 15.14 0.31 -7.15
N MET A 154 15.84 -0.47 -7.96
CA MET A 154 16.35 -1.79 -7.55
C MET A 154 17.84 -1.87 -7.77
N THR A 155 18.54 -2.41 -6.79
CA THR A 155 19.96 -2.76 -6.87
C THR A 155 20.14 -4.26 -6.64
N LYS A 156 21.20 -4.83 -7.22
CA LYS A 156 21.53 -6.25 -7.11
C LYS A 156 22.95 -6.43 -6.62
N SER A 157 23.13 -7.33 -5.65
CA SER A 157 24.44 -7.76 -5.14
C SER A 157 24.47 -9.30 -5.11
N GLY A 158 25.25 -9.92 -5.99
CA GLY A 158 25.18 -11.37 -6.16
C GLY A 158 23.79 -11.82 -6.64
N ASN A 159 23.09 -12.59 -5.84
CA ASN A 159 21.70 -13.02 -6.06
C ASN A 159 20.71 -12.38 -5.10
N GLU A 160 21.12 -11.35 -4.39
CA GLU A 160 20.30 -10.58 -3.46
C GLU A 160 19.88 -9.26 -4.11
N TYR A 161 18.75 -8.72 -3.68
CA TYR A 161 18.15 -7.52 -4.28
C TYR A 161 17.73 -6.55 -3.18
N THR A 162 17.93 -5.27 -3.42
CA THR A 162 17.40 -4.21 -2.55
C THR A 162 16.54 -3.28 -3.39
N ILE A 163 15.29 -3.10 -2.97
CA ILE A 163 14.35 -2.15 -3.54
C ILE A 163 14.32 -0.92 -2.63
N THR A 164 14.39 0.28 -3.22
CA THR A 164 14.16 1.53 -2.50
C THR A 164 12.94 2.20 -3.12
N ASN A 165 11.90 2.45 -2.32
CA ASN A 165 10.69 3.14 -2.77
C ASN A 165 10.84 4.66 -2.72
N ALA A 166 9.83 5.39 -3.18
CA ALA A 166 9.82 6.86 -3.18
C ALA A 166 10.00 7.47 -1.77
N ALA A 167 9.48 6.82 -0.73
CA ALA A 167 9.64 7.23 0.67
C ALA A 167 11.01 6.86 1.28
N GLN A 168 11.97 6.42 0.47
CA GLN A 168 13.31 5.99 0.87
C GLN A 168 13.35 4.77 1.79
N SER A 169 12.25 4.07 1.96
CA SER A 169 12.25 2.76 2.62
C SER A 169 12.91 1.73 1.74
N LYS A 170 13.70 0.86 2.35
CA LYS A 170 14.46 -0.19 1.65
C LYS A 170 13.95 -1.56 2.07
N TYR A 171 13.76 -2.40 1.07
CA TYR A 171 13.31 -3.79 1.22
C TYR A 171 14.37 -4.69 0.62
N HIS A 172 14.91 -5.60 1.41
CA HIS A 172 15.96 -6.50 0.97
C HIS A 172 15.45 -7.92 0.84
N PHE A 173 15.83 -8.54 -0.25
CA PHE A 173 15.46 -9.91 -0.59
C PHE A 173 16.71 -10.77 -0.69
N ASN A 174 16.72 -11.86 0.04
CA ASN A 174 17.81 -12.81 0.12
C ASN A 174 18.00 -13.60 -1.19
N THR A 175 18.95 -14.50 -1.21
CA THR A 175 19.26 -15.34 -2.39
C THR A 175 18.11 -16.23 -2.86
N ASN A 176 17.12 -16.50 -2.01
CA ASN A 176 15.90 -17.25 -2.33
C ASN A 176 14.79 -16.33 -2.87
N GLY A 177 15.00 -15.02 -2.86
CA GLY A 177 13.99 -14.03 -3.24
C GLY A 177 12.98 -13.72 -2.13
N GLU A 178 13.25 -14.11 -0.88
CA GLU A 178 12.41 -13.84 0.27
C GLU A 178 12.86 -12.56 0.97
N LEU A 179 11.90 -11.77 1.48
CA LEU A 179 12.18 -10.60 2.30
C LEU A 179 12.87 -11.03 3.60
N ASP A 180 14.01 -10.42 3.90
CA ASP A 180 14.77 -10.69 5.13
C ASP A 180 15.03 -9.45 5.99
N TRP A 181 14.90 -8.23 5.44
CA TRP A 181 14.83 -7.00 6.23
C TRP A 181 14.14 -5.86 5.49
N VAL A 182 13.56 -4.97 6.30
CA VAL A 182 13.01 -3.67 5.88
C VAL A 182 13.73 -2.58 6.66
N LYS A 183 14.11 -1.51 5.99
CA LYS A 183 14.77 -0.36 6.59
C LYS A 183 14.06 0.92 6.19
N ASP A 184 13.73 1.78 7.17
CA ASP A 184 13.16 3.09 6.89
C ASP A 184 14.22 4.13 6.45
N ALA A 185 13.78 5.35 6.15
CA ALA A 185 14.64 6.44 5.74
C ALA A 185 15.64 6.88 6.83
N GLU A 186 15.27 6.75 8.10
CA GLU A 186 16.08 7.12 9.25
C GLU A 186 17.09 6.03 9.65
N GLY A 187 16.96 4.86 9.07
CA GLY A 187 17.89 3.76 9.28
C GLY A 187 17.44 2.71 10.30
N ASN A 188 16.21 2.77 10.81
CA ASN A 188 15.63 1.73 11.65
C ASN A 188 15.38 0.47 10.83
N VAL A 189 15.67 -0.70 11.39
CA VAL A 189 15.62 -1.98 10.66
C VAL A 189 14.71 -2.97 11.36
N LEU A 190 13.81 -3.56 10.60
CA LEU A 190 13.07 -4.77 10.97
C LEU A 190 13.71 -5.94 10.21
N THR A 191 14.12 -6.99 10.92
CA THR A 191 14.73 -8.18 10.32
C THR A 191 13.80 -9.40 10.41
N ILE A 192 13.88 -10.28 9.42
CA ILE A 192 13.06 -11.49 9.31
C ILE A 192 13.99 -12.67 9.07
N SER A 193 14.01 -13.63 9.99
CA SER A 193 14.86 -14.81 9.85
C SER A 193 14.36 -15.76 8.75
N SER A 194 15.26 -16.56 8.21
CA SER A 194 14.85 -17.74 7.43
C SER A 194 14.09 -18.73 8.33
N MET A 195 13.27 -19.59 7.70
CA MET A 195 12.54 -20.65 8.39
C MET A 195 13.50 -21.65 9.05
N THR A 196 13.40 -21.86 10.35
CA THR A 196 14.17 -22.84 11.10
C THR A 196 13.29 -23.51 12.14
N ASN A 197 13.26 -24.85 12.20
CA ASN A 197 12.42 -25.62 13.14
C ASN A 197 10.93 -25.22 13.11
N ASN A 198 10.39 -24.96 11.92
CA ASN A 198 9.02 -24.47 11.69
C ASN A 198 8.74 -23.11 12.37
N GLN A 199 9.76 -22.29 12.54
CA GLN A 199 9.62 -20.94 13.08
C GLN A 199 10.37 -19.92 12.24
N ARG A 200 9.84 -18.71 12.19
CA ARG A 200 10.52 -17.49 11.75
C ARG A 200 10.53 -16.49 12.89
N ILE A 201 11.62 -15.76 13.02
CA ILE A 201 11.78 -14.71 14.03
C ILE A 201 11.80 -13.37 13.29
N VAL A 202 10.92 -12.47 13.71
CA VAL A 202 10.95 -11.06 13.30
C VAL A 202 11.56 -10.27 14.46
N THR A 203 12.50 -9.37 14.17
CA THR A 203 13.12 -8.51 15.18
C THR A 203 13.01 -7.06 14.76
N ASP A 204 12.42 -6.21 15.59
CA ASP A 204 12.28 -4.79 15.33
C ASP A 204 13.56 -3.99 15.67
N SER A 205 13.53 -2.68 15.40
CA SER A 205 14.67 -1.76 15.64
C SER A 205 15.05 -1.64 17.11
N THR A 206 14.17 -1.99 18.04
CA THR A 206 14.45 -1.97 19.50
C THR A 206 15.08 -3.27 19.96
N GLY A 207 15.11 -4.30 19.10
CA GLY A 207 15.56 -5.65 19.43
C GLY A 207 14.48 -6.54 20.04
N ARG A 208 13.21 -6.11 20.02
CA ARG A 208 12.06 -6.93 20.39
C ARG A 208 11.82 -8.01 19.35
N THR A 209 11.51 -9.22 19.79
CA THR A 209 11.34 -10.37 18.92
C THR A 209 9.92 -10.89 18.89
N TYR A 210 9.51 -11.33 17.71
CA TYR A 210 8.23 -11.97 17.46
C TYR A 210 8.48 -13.33 16.82
N THR A 211 7.83 -14.36 17.34
CA THR A 211 7.98 -15.73 16.84
C THR A 211 6.75 -16.14 16.08
N ILE A 212 6.91 -16.43 14.79
CA ILE A 212 5.88 -17.00 13.92
C ILE A 212 6.10 -18.51 13.87
N THR A 213 5.11 -19.29 14.32
CA THR A 213 5.19 -20.76 14.36
C THR A 213 4.28 -21.37 13.30
N TYR A 214 4.81 -22.38 12.60
CA TYR A 214 4.13 -23.10 11.52
C TYR A 214 3.85 -24.55 11.94
N ASN A 215 2.86 -25.17 11.30
CA ASN A 215 2.42 -26.55 11.59
C ASN A 215 3.42 -27.66 11.21
N GLY A 216 4.52 -27.30 10.52
CA GLY A 216 5.52 -28.27 10.05
C GLY A 216 5.10 -29.15 8.87
N ASN A 217 3.91 -28.95 8.32
CA ASN A 217 3.49 -29.63 7.10
C ASN A 217 4.20 -29.00 5.89
N LYS A 218 4.86 -29.83 5.05
CA LYS A 218 5.63 -29.31 3.90
C LYS A 218 4.76 -29.00 2.68
N GLU A 219 3.60 -29.66 2.56
CA GLU A 219 2.68 -29.46 1.44
C GLU A 219 1.69 -28.34 1.75
N HIS A 220 1.23 -28.26 3.00
CA HIS A 220 0.28 -27.26 3.49
C HIS A 220 0.84 -26.56 4.71
N SER A 221 1.87 -25.74 4.51
CA SER A 221 2.46 -24.95 5.59
C SER A 221 1.45 -23.91 6.09
N ARG A 222 1.15 -23.93 7.40
CA ARG A 222 0.17 -23.04 8.03
C ARG A 222 0.75 -22.41 9.28
N ILE A 223 0.55 -21.11 9.43
CA ILE A 223 0.87 -20.41 10.68
C ILE A 223 -0.11 -20.86 11.75
N THR A 224 0.40 -21.34 12.87
CA THR A 224 -0.40 -21.77 14.03
C THR A 224 -0.42 -20.74 15.14
N SER A 225 0.62 -19.91 15.24
CA SER A 225 0.67 -18.81 16.19
C SER A 225 1.66 -17.72 15.78
N ILE A 226 1.38 -16.51 16.28
CA ILE A 226 2.29 -15.37 16.26
C ILE A 226 2.43 -14.90 17.71
N GLU A 227 3.65 -14.89 18.24
CA GLU A 227 3.95 -14.54 19.61
C GLU A 227 4.87 -13.32 19.70
N ASP A 228 4.45 -12.31 20.44
CA ASP A 228 5.33 -11.28 20.97
C ASP A 228 6.08 -11.86 22.17
N THR A 229 7.28 -12.32 21.93
CA THR A 229 8.08 -13.09 22.89
C THR A 229 8.38 -12.30 24.17
N ALA A 230 8.55 -10.98 24.06
CA ALA A 230 8.88 -10.14 25.20
C ALA A 230 7.70 -9.95 26.17
N ALA A 231 6.46 -9.90 25.67
CA ALA A 231 5.27 -9.69 26.47
C ALA A 231 4.46 -10.97 26.70
N GLY A 232 4.81 -12.08 26.05
CA GLY A 232 4.05 -13.34 26.10
C GLY A 232 2.66 -13.22 25.52
N ARG A 233 2.44 -12.31 24.58
CA ARG A 233 1.15 -12.11 23.90
C ARG A 233 1.10 -12.99 22.66
N VAL A 234 0.10 -13.83 22.56
CA VAL A 234 0.01 -14.82 21.47
C VAL A 234 -1.33 -14.69 20.75
N VAL A 235 -1.26 -14.69 19.44
CA VAL A 235 -2.39 -14.91 18.53
C VAL A 235 -2.31 -16.34 18.02
N THR A 236 -3.43 -17.06 17.99
CA THR A 236 -3.45 -18.47 17.54
C THR A 236 -4.48 -18.69 16.45
N TYR A 237 -4.24 -19.70 15.61
CA TYR A 237 -5.04 -20.00 14.43
C TYR A 237 -5.41 -21.48 14.39
N ALA A 238 -6.65 -21.77 13.97
CA ALA A 238 -7.12 -23.12 13.77
C ALA A 238 -7.59 -23.37 12.32
N TYR A 239 -7.44 -24.60 11.87
CA TYR A 239 -7.72 -25.03 10.50
C TYR A 239 -8.62 -26.27 10.49
N ASN A 240 -9.44 -26.40 9.44
CA ASN A 240 -10.23 -27.61 9.20
C ASN A 240 -9.39 -28.71 8.50
N GLY A 241 -10.06 -29.84 8.16
CA GLY A 241 -9.41 -30.96 7.46
C GLY A 241 -8.92 -30.64 6.04
N ASP A 242 -9.43 -29.57 5.44
CA ASP A 242 -9.04 -29.08 4.11
C ASP A 242 -7.96 -27.95 4.20
N PHE A 243 -7.34 -27.79 5.37
CA PHE A 243 -6.32 -26.76 5.66
C PHE A 243 -6.81 -25.32 5.47
N GLN A 244 -8.11 -25.05 5.56
CA GLN A 244 -8.69 -23.73 5.53
C GLN A 244 -8.72 -23.13 6.94
N LEU A 245 -8.39 -21.83 7.06
CA LEU A 245 -8.45 -21.09 8.33
C LEU A 245 -9.88 -21.00 8.83
N VAL A 246 -10.21 -21.61 9.96
CA VAL A 246 -11.57 -21.55 10.52
C VAL A 246 -11.69 -20.62 11.72
N SER A 247 -10.59 -20.29 12.38
CA SER A 247 -10.61 -19.29 13.44
C SER A 247 -9.27 -18.63 13.68
N ALA A 248 -9.32 -17.41 14.20
CA ALA A 248 -8.20 -16.67 14.75
C ALA A 248 -8.55 -16.15 16.14
N THR A 249 -7.73 -16.46 17.14
CA THR A 249 -7.92 -16.01 18.53
C THR A 249 -6.90 -14.94 18.85
N SER A 250 -7.37 -13.74 19.16
CA SER A 250 -6.56 -12.56 19.47
C SER A 250 -5.84 -12.69 20.82
N VAL A 251 -4.91 -11.78 21.08
CA VAL A 251 -4.18 -11.68 22.36
C VAL A 251 -5.10 -11.48 23.59
N SER A 252 -6.31 -10.95 23.39
CA SER A 252 -7.32 -10.78 24.44
C SER A 252 -8.19 -12.01 24.64
N GLY A 253 -8.02 -13.06 23.82
CA GLY A 253 -8.81 -14.29 23.85
C GLY A 253 -10.10 -14.25 23.03
N GLY A 254 -10.43 -13.11 22.40
CA GLY A 254 -11.55 -13.02 21.48
C GLY A 254 -11.26 -13.82 20.20
N THR A 255 -12.23 -14.61 19.73
CA THR A 255 -12.07 -15.50 18.58
C THR A 255 -12.98 -15.06 17.44
N GLU A 256 -12.38 -14.81 16.27
CA GLU A 256 -13.10 -14.66 15.01
C GLU A 256 -13.22 -16.01 14.31
N SER A 257 -14.30 -16.26 13.60
CA SER A 257 -14.53 -17.50 12.85
C SER A 257 -14.85 -17.25 11.38
N TYR A 258 -14.49 -18.23 10.54
CA TYR A 258 -14.54 -18.15 9.09
C TYR A 258 -15.23 -19.39 8.52
N GLU A 259 -16.20 -19.17 7.61
CA GLU A 259 -16.90 -20.23 6.89
C GLU A 259 -16.63 -20.10 5.39
N TYR A 260 -16.56 -21.24 4.70
CA TYR A 260 -16.24 -21.32 3.28
C TYR A 260 -17.35 -21.99 2.49
N ALA A 261 -17.62 -21.48 1.30
CA ALA A 261 -18.54 -22.04 0.33
C ALA A 261 -17.80 -22.67 -0.87
N GLY A 262 -18.54 -23.16 -1.84
CA GLY A 262 -18.05 -23.87 -3.01
C GLY A 262 -16.75 -23.27 -3.59
N LYS A 263 -15.83 -24.15 -3.97
CA LYS A 263 -14.44 -23.86 -4.38
C LYS A 263 -13.56 -23.27 -3.26
N GLY A 264 -13.93 -23.45 -1.98
CA GLY A 264 -13.14 -23.02 -0.83
C GLY A 264 -13.08 -21.51 -0.61
N ARG A 265 -14.04 -20.74 -1.15
CA ARG A 265 -14.08 -19.28 -0.95
C ARG A 265 -14.72 -18.91 0.39
N LEU A 266 -14.10 -17.95 1.06
CA LEU A 266 -14.61 -17.37 2.30
C LEU A 266 -16.00 -16.76 2.06
N CYS A 267 -17.01 -17.25 2.74
CA CYS A 267 -18.39 -16.81 2.53
C CYS A 267 -19.02 -16.15 3.76
N LYS A 268 -18.40 -16.30 4.94
CA LYS A 268 -18.90 -15.65 6.15
C LYS A 268 -17.79 -15.42 7.15
N ILE A 269 -17.84 -14.27 7.80
CA ILE A 269 -16.97 -13.88 8.91
C ILE A 269 -17.86 -13.57 10.12
N THR A 270 -17.48 -14.10 11.28
CA THR A 270 -18.14 -13.86 12.55
C THR A 270 -17.10 -13.34 13.53
N ASN A 271 -17.42 -12.23 14.21
CA ASN A 271 -16.52 -11.62 15.20
C ASN A 271 -16.52 -12.37 16.54
N CYS A 272 -15.71 -11.88 17.48
CA CYS A 272 -15.59 -12.51 18.82
C CYS A 272 -16.83 -12.35 19.74
N TYR A 273 -17.88 -11.70 19.27
CA TYR A 273 -19.16 -11.56 19.95
C TYR A 273 -20.26 -12.43 19.33
N ASP A 274 -19.87 -13.36 18.45
CA ASP A 274 -20.77 -14.21 17.65
C ASP A 274 -21.68 -13.41 16.69
N GLU A 275 -21.26 -12.19 16.31
CA GLU A 275 -21.96 -11.38 15.34
C GLU A 275 -21.37 -11.56 13.96
N MET A 276 -22.23 -11.77 12.95
CA MET A 276 -21.83 -11.81 11.55
C MET A 276 -21.36 -10.41 11.12
N THR A 277 -20.13 -10.32 10.62
CA THR A 277 -19.58 -9.06 10.08
C THR A 277 -19.69 -8.99 8.57
N ASP A 278 -19.52 -10.11 7.89
CA ASP A 278 -19.61 -10.21 6.44
C ASP A 278 -20.25 -11.55 6.04
N GLN A 279 -21.19 -11.49 5.11
CA GLN A 279 -21.72 -12.64 4.40
C GLN A 279 -21.64 -12.40 2.90
N ILE A 280 -20.96 -13.28 2.17
CA ILE A 280 -20.59 -13.08 0.78
C ILE A 280 -21.11 -14.24 -0.08
N VAL A 281 -21.70 -13.93 -1.20
CA VAL A 281 -22.04 -14.89 -2.25
C VAL A 281 -21.37 -14.50 -3.56
N TYR A 282 -20.78 -15.47 -4.21
CA TYR A 282 -20.00 -15.28 -5.42
C TYR A 282 -20.73 -15.80 -6.65
N ASN A 283 -20.45 -15.18 -7.79
CA ASN A 283 -20.72 -15.71 -9.11
C ASN A 283 -19.79 -16.91 -9.42
N GLU A 284 -20.07 -17.67 -10.46
CA GLU A 284 -19.25 -18.83 -10.85
C GLU A 284 -17.78 -18.46 -11.16
N ASN A 285 -17.57 -17.27 -11.71
CA ASN A 285 -16.23 -16.72 -12.03
C ASN A 285 -15.45 -16.21 -10.81
N GLY A 286 -16.06 -16.15 -9.62
CA GLY A 286 -15.43 -15.71 -8.37
C GLY A 286 -15.64 -14.25 -8.01
N SER A 287 -16.27 -13.45 -8.86
CA SER A 287 -16.69 -12.10 -8.48
C SER A 287 -17.82 -12.14 -7.45
N VAL A 288 -17.91 -11.14 -6.59
CA VAL A 288 -18.99 -11.02 -5.62
C VAL A 288 -20.32 -10.81 -6.34
N ASN A 289 -21.31 -11.64 -6.05
CA ASN A 289 -22.68 -11.42 -6.48
C ASN A 289 -23.39 -10.48 -5.52
N TRP A 290 -23.32 -10.78 -4.23
CA TRP A 290 -23.78 -9.89 -3.18
C TRP A 290 -23.00 -10.08 -1.86
N LEU A 291 -22.99 -9.03 -1.06
CA LEU A 291 -22.40 -8.98 0.27
C LEU A 291 -23.41 -8.37 1.24
N THR A 292 -23.46 -8.87 2.46
CA THR A 292 -24.15 -8.24 3.59
C THR A 292 -23.14 -7.96 4.68
N ASN A 293 -23.07 -6.72 5.15
CA ASN A 293 -22.13 -6.29 6.19
C ASN A 293 -22.72 -6.41 7.62
N ALA A 294 -21.93 -6.04 8.62
CA ALA A 294 -22.33 -6.09 10.03
C ALA A 294 -23.58 -5.26 10.36
N SER A 295 -23.88 -4.21 9.62
CA SER A 295 -25.09 -3.40 9.83
C SER A 295 -26.36 -4.00 9.20
N GLY A 296 -26.22 -5.13 8.49
CA GLY A 296 -27.30 -5.75 7.72
C GLY A 296 -27.54 -5.15 6.35
N LEU A 297 -26.74 -4.13 5.95
CA LEU A 297 -26.81 -3.56 4.60
C LEU A 297 -26.39 -4.61 3.58
N LYS A 298 -27.27 -4.89 2.61
CA LYS A 298 -27.01 -5.82 1.52
C LYS A 298 -26.65 -5.06 0.25
N GLN A 299 -25.51 -5.40 -0.31
CA GLN A 299 -24.97 -4.85 -1.56
C GLN A 299 -25.00 -5.91 -2.66
N VAL A 300 -25.66 -5.63 -3.78
CA VAL A 300 -25.80 -6.54 -4.93
C VAL A 300 -25.09 -5.95 -6.13
N TYR A 301 -24.18 -6.71 -6.73
CA TYR A 301 -23.28 -6.28 -7.78
C TYR A 301 -23.65 -6.89 -9.13
N THR A 302 -23.49 -6.10 -10.18
CA THR A 302 -23.59 -6.52 -11.58
C THR A 302 -22.40 -6.00 -12.36
N TYR A 303 -21.79 -6.84 -13.19
CA TYR A 303 -20.56 -6.50 -13.91
C TYR A 303 -20.77 -6.62 -15.41
N ASP A 304 -20.62 -5.54 -16.14
CA ASP A 304 -20.56 -5.52 -17.59
C ASP A 304 -19.13 -5.22 -18.06
N LYS A 305 -18.38 -6.28 -18.32
CA LYS A 305 -16.98 -6.16 -18.78
C LYS A 305 -16.85 -5.55 -20.18
N VAL A 306 -17.89 -5.63 -21.01
CA VAL A 306 -17.86 -5.09 -22.36
C VAL A 306 -18.05 -3.57 -22.33
N GLN A 307 -19.00 -3.11 -21.52
CA GLN A 307 -19.24 -1.69 -21.30
C GLN A 307 -18.28 -1.08 -20.27
N LYS A 308 -17.48 -1.91 -19.57
CA LYS A 308 -16.61 -1.50 -18.46
C LYS A 308 -17.38 -0.75 -17.38
N GLN A 309 -18.48 -1.36 -16.97
CA GLN A 309 -19.41 -0.79 -16.02
C GLN A 309 -19.74 -1.77 -14.90
N THR A 310 -19.84 -1.27 -13.69
CA THR A 310 -20.37 -2.01 -12.55
C THR A 310 -21.56 -1.29 -11.97
N GLY A 311 -22.67 -2.02 -11.83
CA GLY A 311 -23.84 -1.59 -11.08
C GLY A 311 -23.78 -2.13 -9.66
N LEU A 312 -24.12 -1.29 -8.68
CA LEU A 312 -24.29 -1.66 -7.28
C LEU A 312 -25.67 -1.22 -6.79
N LYS A 313 -26.40 -2.15 -6.17
CA LYS A 313 -27.66 -1.85 -5.47
C LYS A 313 -27.51 -2.11 -3.99
N GLU A 314 -27.87 -1.13 -3.19
CA GLU A 314 -27.89 -1.23 -1.73
C GLU A 314 -29.32 -1.41 -1.21
N TYR A 315 -29.50 -2.37 -0.30
CA TYR A 315 -30.76 -2.71 0.32
C TYR A 315 -30.66 -2.67 1.85
N ASP A 316 -31.71 -2.10 2.48
CA ASP A 316 -32.00 -2.28 3.91
C ASP A 316 -33.17 -3.27 4.02
N GLY A 317 -32.88 -4.50 4.46
CA GLY A 317 -33.79 -5.64 4.31
C GLY A 317 -34.13 -5.87 2.84
N ASP A 318 -35.41 -5.81 2.48
CA ASP A 318 -35.90 -5.94 1.10
C ASP A 318 -36.08 -4.59 0.38
N THR A 319 -35.80 -3.47 1.04
CA THR A 319 -36.00 -2.13 0.50
C THR A 319 -34.75 -1.65 -0.23
N LEU A 320 -34.88 -1.38 -1.53
CA LEU A 320 -33.83 -0.72 -2.31
C LEU A 320 -33.66 0.73 -1.84
N ILE A 321 -32.43 1.07 -1.39
CA ILE A 321 -32.12 2.41 -0.88
C ILE A 321 -31.42 3.25 -1.95
N LYS A 322 -30.43 2.64 -2.64
CA LYS A 322 -29.59 3.35 -3.64
C LYS A 322 -29.18 2.41 -4.76
N THR A 323 -28.97 2.99 -5.91
CA THR A 323 -28.31 2.35 -7.06
C THR A 323 -27.13 3.19 -7.48
N PHE A 324 -25.95 2.58 -7.57
CA PHE A 324 -24.75 3.21 -8.09
C PHE A 324 -24.38 2.61 -9.42
N THR A 325 -23.82 3.42 -10.29
CA THR A 325 -23.23 2.98 -11.56
C THR A 325 -21.82 3.55 -11.66
N TYR A 326 -20.87 2.66 -11.90
CA TYR A 326 -19.45 2.97 -12.01
C TYR A 326 -18.97 2.63 -13.40
N ASP A 327 -18.42 3.61 -14.10
CA ASP A 327 -17.69 3.41 -15.33
C ASP A 327 -16.20 3.41 -15.06
N TYR A 328 -15.47 2.48 -15.64
CA TYR A 328 -14.02 2.36 -15.46
C TYR A 328 -13.29 2.23 -16.80
N ASP A 329 -11.99 2.50 -16.80
CA ASP A 329 -11.14 2.39 -17.99
C ASP A 329 -10.54 0.99 -18.18
N GLU A 330 -9.63 0.86 -19.15
CA GLU A 330 -8.93 -0.41 -19.44
C GLU A 330 -7.97 -0.85 -18.34
N LYS A 331 -7.60 0.09 -17.46
CA LYS A 331 -6.77 -0.18 -16.29
C LYS A 331 -7.59 -0.30 -15.01
N TYR A 332 -8.92 -0.40 -15.13
CA TYR A 332 -9.89 -0.49 -14.04
C TYR A 332 -9.97 0.74 -13.14
N ALA A 333 -9.44 1.89 -13.61
CA ALA A 333 -9.62 3.15 -12.92
C ALA A 333 -11.06 3.66 -13.12
N VAL A 334 -11.75 3.99 -12.03
CA VAL A 334 -13.10 4.56 -12.07
C VAL A 334 -13.04 5.94 -12.71
N LYS A 335 -13.79 6.14 -13.78
CA LYS A 335 -13.92 7.42 -14.49
C LYS A 335 -15.08 8.23 -13.97
N THR A 336 -16.21 7.59 -13.78
CA THR A 336 -17.43 8.22 -13.29
C THR A 336 -18.14 7.32 -12.31
N ASN A 337 -18.79 7.95 -11.33
CA ASN A 337 -19.66 7.30 -10.38
C ASN A 337 -20.97 8.10 -10.31
N THR A 338 -22.08 7.45 -10.60
CA THR A 338 -23.41 8.04 -10.47
C THR A 338 -24.22 7.31 -9.42
N VAL A 339 -25.05 8.04 -8.68
CA VAL A 339 -26.00 7.47 -7.72
C VAL A 339 -27.41 7.84 -8.10
N GLU A 340 -28.31 6.85 -8.08
CA GLU A 340 -29.76 7.06 -8.19
C GLU A 340 -30.40 6.86 -6.82
N THR A 341 -31.11 7.89 -6.37
CA THR A 341 -31.90 7.87 -5.15
C THR A 341 -33.18 8.66 -5.39
N ASP A 342 -34.32 8.20 -4.86
CA ASP A 342 -35.63 8.86 -5.03
C ASP A 342 -36.02 9.12 -6.50
N GLY A 343 -35.56 8.26 -7.43
CA GLY A 343 -35.83 8.38 -8.87
C GLY A 343 -35.07 9.51 -9.57
N GLN A 344 -34.04 10.06 -8.95
CA GLN A 344 -33.13 11.05 -9.55
C GLN A 344 -31.71 10.52 -9.56
N THR A 345 -30.99 10.77 -10.65
CA THR A 345 -29.58 10.39 -10.82
C THR A 345 -28.69 11.59 -10.56
N TYR A 346 -27.66 11.39 -9.76
CA TYR A 346 -26.65 12.40 -9.41
C TYR A 346 -25.26 11.86 -9.78
N ASP A 347 -24.41 12.72 -10.34
CA ASP A 347 -22.98 12.43 -10.47
C ASP A 347 -22.36 12.55 -9.07
N VAL A 348 -21.63 11.53 -8.64
CA VAL A 348 -20.95 11.52 -7.33
C VAL A 348 -19.50 11.96 -7.48
N ASP A 349 -18.78 11.39 -8.44
CA ASP A 349 -17.40 11.72 -8.75
C ASP A 349 -17.11 11.55 -10.25
N LYS A 350 -16.31 12.46 -10.78
CA LYS A 350 -15.69 12.31 -12.08
C LYS A 350 -14.19 12.51 -11.93
N ILE A 351 -13.44 11.43 -12.05
CA ILE A 351 -11.98 11.47 -11.97
C ILE A 351 -11.42 11.32 -13.37
N THR A 352 -10.65 12.30 -13.82
CA THR A 352 -9.93 12.25 -15.08
C THR A 352 -8.45 12.03 -14.78
N TYR A 353 -7.96 10.86 -15.17
CA TYR A 353 -6.51 10.61 -15.19
C TYR A 353 -6.01 11.10 -16.54
N ASN A 354 -5.40 12.29 -16.60
CA ASN A 354 -4.65 12.66 -17.79
C ASN A 354 -3.37 11.85 -17.80
N MET A 355 -3.28 10.95 -18.73
CA MET A 355 -2.02 10.32 -19.08
C MET A 355 -1.10 11.42 -19.63
N ILE A 356 -0.08 11.77 -18.87
CA ILE A 356 1.01 12.63 -19.35
C ILE A 356 1.83 11.78 -20.31
N ASP A 357 1.44 11.67 -21.55
CA ASP A 357 1.88 10.76 -22.60
C ASP A 357 1.22 9.38 -22.60
N ASP A 358 1.24 8.73 -23.77
CA ASP A 358 0.84 7.32 -23.98
C ASP A 358 1.65 6.31 -23.13
N GLU A 359 2.62 6.77 -22.34
CA GLU A 359 3.53 6.01 -21.52
C GLU A 359 3.41 6.33 -20.01
N ASN A 360 2.30 6.89 -19.51
CA ASN A 360 2.18 7.11 -18.06
C ASN A 360 2.25 5.76 -17.31
N LYS A 361 3.46 5.41 -16.92
CA LYS A 361 3.82 4.16 -16.26
C LYS A 361 3.19 4.05 -14.86
N TYR A 362 2.86 5.19 -14.26
CA TYR A 362 2.62 5.30 -12.83
C TYR A 362 1.16 5.58 -12.48
N ASP A 363 0.28 5.74 -13.50
CA ASP A 363 -1.15 6.03 -13.32
C ASP A 363 -1.42 7.19 -12.35
N GLU A 364 -0.64 8.24 -12.46
CA GLU A 364 -0.74 9.42 -11.61
C GLU A 364 -1.90 10.31 -12.05
N MET A 365 -2.74 10.65 -11.09
CA MET A 365 -3.85 11.57 -11.32
C MET A 365 -3.32 12.97 -11.60
N SER A 366 -3.71 13.56 -12.73
CA SER A 366 -3.39 14.94 -13.09
C SER A 366 -4.56 15.89 -12.89
N GLU A 367 -5.79 15.38 -12.84
CA GLU A 367 -6.98 16.17 -12.67
C GLU A 367 -8.09 15.37 -11.97
N SER A 368 -8.82 16.02 -11.06
CA SER A 368 -10.06 15.49 -10.49
C SER A 368 -11.19 16.50 -10.66
N VAL A 369 -12.40 16.00 -10.84
CA VAL A 369 -13.61 16.82 -10.94
C VAL A 369 -14.60 16.33 -9.89
N ASP A 370 -15.07 17.22 -9.03
CA ASP A 370 -16.03 16.88 -7.99
C ASP A 370 -17.48 16.84 -8.54
N ILE A 371 -18.43 16.45 -7.69
CA ILE A 371 -19.87 16.38 -7.99
C ILE A 371 -20.44 17.72 -8.49
N MET A 372 -19.86 18.85 -8.10
CA MET A 372 -20.28 20.21 -8.50
C MET A 372 -19.65 20.63 -9.81
N GLY A 373 -18.78 19.82 -10.40
CA GLY A 373 -18.03 20.12 -11.62
C GLY A 373 -16.78 20.96 -11.38
N ASN A 374 -16.36 21.14 -10.11
CA ASN A 374 -15.13 21.85 -9.80
C ASN A 374 -13.93 20.98 -10.14
N THR A 375 -13.00 21.55 -10.88
CA THR A 375 -11.80 20.84 -11.33
C THR A 375 -10.58 21.22 -10.49
N THR A 376 -9.90 20.21 -9.93
CA THR A 376 -8.59 20.35 -9.29
C THR A 376 -7.51 19.72 -10.17
N LYS A 377 -6.40 20.41 -10.41
CA LYS A 377 -5.28 19.95 -11.25
C LYS A 377 -4.01 19.77 -10.41
N TYR A 378 -3.21 18.77 -10.79
CA TYR A 378 -1.99 18.39 -10.09
C TYR A 378 -0.80 18.37 -11.05
N ASP A 379 0.16 19.27 -10.86
CA ASP A 379 1.46 19.22 -11.55
C ASP A 379 2.45 18.44 -10.69
N ARG A 380 3.27 17.61 -11.34
CA ARG A 380 4.23 16.73 -10.64
C ARG A 380 5.65 16.89 -11.15
N ASP A 381 6.60 16.58 -10.28
CA ASP A 381 8.00 16.42 -10.66
C ASP A 381 8.28 15.04 -11.28
N ALA A 382 9.53 14.79 -11.68
CA ALA A 382 9.96 13.52 -12.27
C ALA A 382 9.89 12.32 -11.30
N ASN A 383 9.76 12.56 -10.00
CA ASN A 383 9.62 11.54 -8.96
C ASN A 383 8.16 11.27 -8.60
N GLY A 384 7.20 11.94 -9.25
CA GLY A 384 5.76 11.81 -9.00
C GLY A 384 5.25 12.70 -7.86
N ASN A 385 6.09 13.51 -7.22
CA ASN A 385 5.66 14.40 -6.15
C ASN A 385 4.79 15.53 -6.71
N VAL A 386 3.69 15.86 -6.03
CA VAL A 386 2.83 16.98 -6.44
C VAL A 386 3.51 18.30 -6.07
N ILE A 387 3.99 19.03 -7.08
CA ILE A 387 4.65 20.33 -6.90
C ILE A 387 3.70 21.51 -6.97
N LYS A 388 2.50 21.32 -7.55
CA LYS A 388 1.45 22.32 -7.59
C LYS A 388 0.08 21.68 -7.62
N THR A 389 -0.82 22.19 -6.80
CA THR A 389 -2.26 21.87 -6.86
C THR A 389 -3.02 23.14 -7.23
N THR A 390 -3.80 23.11 -8.30
CA THR A 390 -4.61 24.25 -8.75
C THR A 390 -6.09 23.93 -8.55
N ASN A 391 -6.77 24.75 -7.76
CA ASN A 391 -8.20 24.63 -7.47
C ASN A 391 -9.06 25.17 -8.60
N ALA A 392 -10.36 24.85 -8.58
CA ALA A 392 -11.31 25.28 -9.61
C ALA A 392 -11.47 26.80 -9.72
N ASP A 393 -11.27 27.55 -8.65
CA ASP A 393 -11.31 29.01 -8.62
C ASP A 393 -10.03 29.69 -9.11
N GLY A 394 -9.02 28.87 -9.49
CA GLY A 394 -7.70 29.32 -9.96
C GLY A 394 -6.69 29.61 -8.85
N THR A 395 -7.07 29.49 -7.59
CA THR A 395 -6.09 29.50 -6.49
C THR A 395 -5.20 28.26 -6.56
N TYR A 396 -4.02 28.30 -5.98
CA TYR A 396 -3.11 27.16 -6.02
C TYR A 396 -2.22 27.09 -4.78
N THR A 397 -1.80 25.88 -4.47
CA THR A 397 -0.74 25.59 -3.50
C THR A 397 0.52 25.11 -4.24
N LEU A 398 1.69 25.30 -3.64
CA LEU A 398 2.97 24.85 -4.18
C LEU A 398 3.68 23.99 -3.14
N ALA A 399 4.46 23.02 -3.60
CA ALA A 399 5.36 22.24 -2.77
C ALA A 399 6.72 22.06 -3.46
N ASN A 400 7.78 21.93 -2.66
CA ASN A 400 9.12 21.65 -3.11
C ASN A 400 9.70 20.51 -2.27
N TYR A 401 10.53 19.67 -2.89
CA TYR A 401 11.04 18.43 -2.31
C TYR A 401 12.56 18.35 -2.42
N ASN A 402 13.18 17.68 -1.47
CA ASN A 402 14.59 17.33 -1.58
C ASN A 402 14.80 16.06 -2.41
N ASP A 403 16.07 15.64 -2.57
CA ASP A 403 16.46 14.42 -3.31
C ASP A 403 16.00 13.11 -2.65
N LYS A 404 15.37 13.18 -1.48
CA LYS A 404 14.77 12.05 -0.75
C LYS A 404 13.24 12.06 -0.80
N ASN A 405 12.64 12.95 -1.59
CA ASN A 405 11.20 13.19 -1.67
C ASN A 405 10.58 13.71 -0.35
N SER A 406 11.39 14.25 0.54
CA SER A 406 10.88 14.95 1.72
C SER A 406 10.51 16.38 1.36
N VAL A 407 9.34 16.83 1.80
CA VAL A 407 8.89 18.23 1.57
C VAL A 407 9.81 19.20 2.27
N ILE A 408 10.40 20.14 1.53
CA ILE A 408 11.27 21.20 2.06
C ILE A 408 10.62 22.58 2.08
N ALA A 409 9.56 22.77 1.28
CA ALA A 409 8.74 23.97 1.32
C ALA A 409 7.31 23.66 0.87
N GLU A 410 6.34 24.30 1.50
CA GLU A 410 4.93 24.33 1.09
C GLU A 410 4.46 25.76 1.12
N VAL A 411 3.67 26.19 0.13
CA VAL A 411 3.06 27.53 0.07
C VAL A 411 1.57 27.36 -0.15
N ASP A 412 0.75 27.93 0.76
CA ASP A 412 -0.71 27.88 0.66
C ASP A 412 -1.27 28.89 -0.36
N GLU A 413 -2.57 28.87 -0.59
CA GLU A 413 -3.27 29.76 -1.53
C GLU A 413 -3.18 31.24 -1.12
N SER A 414 -2.90 31.52 0.14
CA SER A 414 -2.73 32.88 0.69
C SER A 414 -1.28 33.37 0.60
N GLY A 415 -0.36 32.51 0.18
CA GLY A 415 1.06 32.80 0.10
C GLY A 415 1.82 32.58 1.42
N ASN A 416 1.21 31.98 2.45
CA ASN A 416 1.95 31.59 3.65
C ASN A 416 2.79 30.34 3.35
N ALA A 417 3.99 30.29 3.92
CA ALA A 417 4.90 29.19 3.68
C ALA A 417 5.23 28.40 4.95
N THR A 418 5.36 27.09 4.79
CA THR A 418 6.00 26.19 5.76
C THR A 418 7.29 25.69 5.15
N ILE A 419 8.42 25.97 5.81
CA ILE A 419 9.76 25.54 5.40
C ILE A 419 10.24 24.45 6.34
N LYS A 420 10.74 23.34 5.78
CA LYS A 420 11.24 22.20 6.55
C LYS A 420 12.71 21.97 6.24
N ALA A 421 13.55 22.05 7.26
CA ALA A 421 14.99 21.80 7.15
C ALA A 421 15.32 20.44 7.78
N TYR A 422 16.05 19.62 7.04
CA TYR A 422 16.41 18.27 7.42
C TYR A 422 17.90 18.13 7.73
N ASP A 423 18.29 17.00 8.30
CA ASP A 423 19.68 16.62 8.50
C ASP A 423 20.43 16.44 7.17
N SER A 424 21.72 16.16 7.23
CA SER A 424 22.57 15.96 6.04
C SER A 424 22.15 14.75 5.20
N ASN A 425 21.35 13.82 5.74
CA ASN A 425 20.80 12.68 5.01
C ASN A 425 19.49 13.04 4.30
N GLY A 426 18.88 14.18 4.62
CA GLY A 426 17.64 14.66 4.03
C GLY A 426 16.38 13.97 4.57
N THR A 427 16.46 13.31 5.72
CA THR A 427 15.36 12.47 6.25
C THR A 427 14.89 12.89 7.64
N ARG A 428 15.77 13.31 8.56
CA ARG A 428 15.37 13.76 9.90
C ARG A 428 15.06 15.25 9.91
N LEU A 429 13.85 15.61 10.29
CA LEU A 429 13.40 17.00 10.38
C LEU A 429 14.11 17.70 11.55
N LEU A 430 14.93 18.72 11.27
CA LEU A 430 15.62 19.52 12.27
C LEU A 430 14.85 20.79 12.64
N LYS A 431 14.21 21.43 11.65
CA LYS A 431 13.41 22.64 11.86
C LYS A 431 12.19 22.61 10.96
N GLU A 432 11.06 23.05 11.52
CA GLU A 432 9.85 23.41 10.80
C GLU A 432 9.53 24.87 11.10
N ALA A 433 9.37 25.66 10.05
CA ALA A 433 9.23 27.11 10.15
C ALA A 433 8.02 27.58 9.35
N THR A 434 7.04 28.21 10.03
CA THR A 434 5.86 28.80 9.40
C THR A 434 6.05 30.31 9.28
N SER A 435 5.82 30.86 8.09
CA SER A 435 5.94 32.29 7.85
C SER A 435 4.96 33.10 8.70
N LEU A 436 5.42 34.19 9.27
CA LEU A 436 4.57 35.11 10.09
C LEU A 436 3.62 35.96 9.21
N HIS A 437 3.93 36.08 7.93
CA HIS A 437 3.17 36.79 6.92
C HIS A 437 3.28 36.09 5.57
N PRO A 438 2.33 36.32 4.65
CA PRO A 438 2.44 35.84 3.28
C PRO A 438 3.77 36.28 2.62
N LEU A 439 4.39 35.37 1.90
CA LEU A 439 5.63 35.63 1.18
C LEU A 439 5.40 36.54 -0.01
N SER A 440 6.42 37.32 -0.36
CA SER A 440 6.46 38.02 -1.64
C SER A 440 6.60 36.98 -2.80
N GLN A 441 6.19 37.38 -4.01
CA GLN A 441 6.36 36.50 -5.18
C GLN A 441 7.83 36.11 -5.43
N THR A 442 8.77 36.98 -5.08
CA THR A 442 10.20 36.69 -5.18
C THR A 442 10.62 35.60 -4.20
N ASP A 443 10.10 35.65 -2.96
CA ASP A 443 10.38 34.63 -1.96
C ASP A 443 9.69 33.31 -2.30
N ILE A 444 8.46 33.34 -2.82
CA ILE A 444 7.76 32.13 -3.32
C ILE A 444 8.62 31.47 -4.41
N ASN A 445 9.08 32.22 -5.40
CA ASN A 445 9.95 31.69 -6.45
C ASN A 445 11.27 31.13 -5.91
N THR A 446 11.77 31.68 -4.81
CA THR A 446 12.99 31.18 -4.15
C THR A 446 12.76 29.86 -3.45
N VAL A 447 11.69 29.74 -2.65
CA VAL A 447 11.43 28.53 -1.85
C VAL A 447 10.92 27.34 -2.70
N THR A 448 10.41 27.63 -3.90
CA THR A 448 9.94 26.61 -4.87
C THR A 448 10.97 26.30 -5.96
N ALA A 449 12.18 26.87 -5.90
CA ALA A 449 13.24 26.58 -6.88
C ALA A 449 13.90 25.21 -6.62
N ASP A 450 14.31 24.52 -7.68
CA ASP A 450 14.94 23.19 -7.60
C ASP A 450 16.22 23.15 -6.75
N ASN A 451 16.92 24.29 -6.63
CA ASN A 451 18.16 24.41 -5.85
C ASN A 451 17.94 25.06 -4.49
N PHE A 452 16.72 25.08 -3.97
CA PHE A 452 16.39 25.68 -2.68
C PHE A 452 17.09 24.94 -1.53
N ASP A 453 17.77 25.72 -0.68
CA ASP A 453 18.42 25.24 0.54
C ASP A 453 17.68 25.80 1.77
N PRO A 454 16.81 25.00 2.42
CA PRO A 454 16.00 25.45 3.55
C PRO A 454 16.85 25.84 4.77
N VAL A 455 17.99 25.17 5.00
CA VAL A 455 18.86 25.47 6.15
C VAL A 455 19.46 26.86 6.01
N LYS A 456 20.03 27.15 4.84
CA LYS A 456 20.63 28.46 4.54
C LYS A 456 19.58 29.56 4.51
N TYR A 457 18.41 29.28 3.93
CA TYR A 457 17.31 30.24 3.82
C TYR A 457 16.79 30.63 5.19
N LEU A 458 16.50 29.68 6.08
CA LEU A 458 16.02 29.94 7.43
C LEU A 458 17.05 30.68 8.28
N ALA A 459 18.35 30.35 8.15
CA ALA A 459 19.41 31.07 8.85
C ALA A 459 19.47 32.58 8.48
N ALA A 460 19.09 32.93 7.24
CA ALA A 460 19.06 34.31 6.77
C ALA A 460 17.74 35.05 7.08
N ASN A 461 16.64 34.34 7.34
CA ASN A 461 15.29 34.90 7.45
C ASN A 461 14.57 34.50 8.76
N GLU A 462 15.31 34.08 9.79
CA GLU A 462 14.77 33.53 11.03
C GLU A 462 13.66 34.39 11.67
N ALA A 463 13.87 35.71 11.69
CA ALA A 463 12.91 36.66 12.29
C ALA A 463 11.55 36.74 11.57
N SER A 464 11.43 36.18 10.38
CA SER A 464 10.19 36.18 9.58
C SER A 464 9.35 34.91 9.77
N TYR A 465 9.81 33.98 10.62
CA TYR A 465 9.19 32.69 10.81
C TYR A 465 8.99 32.33 12.28
N ALA A 466 7.89 31.65 12.56
CA ALA A 466 7.70 30.87 13.79
C ALA A 466 8.38 29.51 13.61
N ILE A 467 9.43 29.23 14.39
CA ILE A 467 10.29 28.07 14.17
C ILE A 467 10.17 27.07 15.32
N THR A 468 9.79 25.85 14.99
CA THR A 468 9.93 24.69 15.85
C THR A 468 11.21 23.95 15.48
N SER A 469 12.04 23.59 16.46
CA SER A 469 13.26 22.82 16.22
C SER A 469 13.30 21.50 16.99
N HIS A 470 13.97 20.52 16.41
CA HIS A 470 14.08 19.16 16.97
C HIS A 470 15.52 18.77 17.17
N GLU A 471 15.79 18.14 18.31
CA GLU A 471 17.06 17.51 18.61
C GLU A 471 16.84 16.01 18.79
N TYR A 472 17.82 15.22 18.37
CA TYR A 472 17.74 13.76 18.36
C TYR A 472 18.78 13.12 19.27
N TYR A 473 18.49 11.96 19.82
CA TYR A 473 19.51 11.12 20.42
C TYR A 473 20.53 10.72 19.35
N ALA A 474 21.81 10.79 19.69
CA ALA A 474 22.88 10.44 18.77
C ALA A 474 22.77 8.98 18.28
N ASP A 475 23.17 8.71 17.04
CA ASP A 475 23.13 7.36 16.45
C ASP A 475 23.99 6.33 17.21
N SER A 476 24.97 6.81 18.00
CA SER A 476 25.77 6.00 18.90
C SER A 476 25.12 5.72 20.26
N TYR A 477 23.90 6.22 20.49
CA TYR A 477 23.18 6.01 21.75
C TYR A 477 22.64 4.58 21.86
N VAL A 478 21.90 4.28 22.92
CA VAL A 478 21.32 2.95 23.14
C VAL A 478 20.46 2.53 21.94
N SER A 479 20.70 1.33 21.42
CA SER A 479 19.90 0.76 20.33
C SER A 479 18.41 0.81 20.62
N GLY A 480 17.61 1.23 19.62
CA GLY A 480 16.16 1.44 19.74
C GLY A 480 15.76 2.79 20.36
N ILE A 481 16.75 3.65 20.70
CA ILE A 481 16.53 5.03 21.14
C ILE A 481 17.36 5.99 20.28
N ALA A 482 18.47 5.51 19.74
CA ALA A 482 19.27 6.26 18.77
C ALA A 482 18.39 6.79 17.63
N GLY A 483 18.52 8.07 17.31
CA GLY A 483 17.75 8.71 16.28
C GLY A 483 16.31 9.12 16.66
N LEU A 484 15.84 8.85 17.87
CA LEU A 484 14.57 9.39 18.36
C LEU A 484 14.70 10.85 18.78
N ILE A 485 13.58 11.58 18.79
CA ILE A 485 13.54 12.97 19.23
C ILE A 485 13.92 13.04 20.73
N ARG A 486 14.95 13.82 21.04
CA ARG A 486 15.40 14.10 22.41
C ARG A 486 14.72 15.32 22.99
N ALA A 487 14.57 16.37 22.18
CA ALA A 487 13.92 17.60 22.57
C ALA A 487 13.26 18.28 21.38
N THR A 488 12.18 18.99 21.65
CA THR A 488 11.51 19.90 20.71
C THR A 488 11.44 21.26 21.36
N THR A 489 11.89 22.30 20.66
CA THR A 489 11.76 23.70 21.07
C THR A 489 10.70 24.36 20.22
N ASP A 490 9.67 24.94 20.82
CA ASP A 490 8.62 25.67 20.14
C ASP A 490 9.06 27.09 19.74
N PRO A 491 8.26 27.86 18.95
CA PRO A 491 8.60 29.21 18.55
C PRO A 491 8.73 30.23 19.71
N GLU A 492 8.10 29.98 20.83
CA GLU A 492 8.18 30.79 22.06
C GLU A 492 9.43 30.44 22.89
N GLY A 493 10.18 29.40 22.52
CA GLY A 493 11.38 28.97 23.20
C GLY A 493 11.14 27.96 24.34
N ASN A 494 9.90 27.47 24.49
CA ASN A 494 9.63 26.39 25.45
C ASN A 494 10.20 25.06 24.92
N VAL A 495 10.81 24.28 25.81
CA VAL A 495 11.45 23.01 25.45
C VAL A 495 10.67 21.84 26.03
N THR A 496 10.26 20.91 25.16
CA THR A 496 9.76 19.61 25.58
C THR A 496 10.86 18.57 25.42
N GLU A 497 11.32 18.02 26.53
CA GLU A 497 12.29 16.90 26.53
C GLU A 497 11.58 15.57 26.60
N TYR A 498 12.12 14.58 25.89
CA TYR A 498 11.61 13.22 25.83
C TYR A 498 12.63 12.23 26.42
N ASP A 499 12.17 11.40 27.37
CA ASP A 499 12.91 10.23 27.84
C ASP A 499 12.17 8.96 27.41
N TYR A 500 12.93 7.92 27.09
CA TYR A 500 12.40 6.67 26.56
C TYR A 500 12.80 5.49 27.47
N TYR A 501 11.98 4.45 27.46
CA TYR A 501 12.35 3.20 28.11
C TYR A 501 13.58 2.61 27.39
N LYS A 502 14.61 2.28 28.16
CA LYS A 502 15.91 1.78 27.63
C LYS A 502 15.97 0.27 27.54
N ASP A 503 15.05 -0.41 28.19
CA ASP A 503 14.96 -1.86 28.27
C ASP A 503 13.52 -2.34 28.46
N GLY A 504 13.34 -3.67 28.53
CA GLY A 504 12.04 -4.31 28.73
C GLY A 504 11.10 -4.19 27.53
N VAL A 505 9.83 -4.54 27.75
CA VAL A 505 8.79 -4.58 26.71
C VAL A 505 8.42 -3.20 26.14
N GLY A 506 8.73 -2.15 26.87
CA GLY A 506 8.49 -0.76 26.45
C GLY A 506 9.69 -0.08 25.81
N LYS A 507 10.79 -0.80 25.57
CA LYS A 507 12.01 -0.21 25.00
C LYS A 507 11.71 0.58 23.72
N GLY A 508 12.19 1.82 23.66
CA GLY A 508 11.93 2.74 22.55
C GLY A 508 10.61 3.53 22.67
N LEU A 509 9.71 3.19 23.57
CA LEU A 509 8.50 3.97 23.83
C LEU A 509 8.79 5.14 24.77
N VAL A 510 8.03 6.23 24.63
CA VAL A 510 8.17 7.41 25.50
C VAL A 510 7.87 7.03 26.94
N LYS A 511 8.85 7.27 27.81
CA LYS A 511 8.75 7.06 29.25
C LYS A 511 8.21 8.32 29.96
N SER A 512 8.70 9.47 29.55
CA SER A 512 8.24 10.77 30.10
C SER A 512 8.44 11.89 29.09
N LYS A 513 7.59 12.92 29.22
CA LYS A 513 7.74 14.22 28.59
C LYS A 513 7.90 15.26 29.68
N THR A 514 8.91 16.11 29.57
CA THR A 514 9.17 17.20 30.53
C THR A 514 9.10 18.52 29.77
N LEU A 515 8.16 19.36 30.13
CA LEU A 515 8.03 20.72 29.60
C LEU A 515 8.88 21.68 30.43
N LYS A 516 9.63 22.55 29.77
CA LYS A 516 10.47 23.59 30.38
C LYS A 516 10.20 24.93 29.74
N ASP A 517 10.00 25.93 30.55
CA ASP A 517 10.08 27.37 30.17
C ASP A 517 11.51 27.83 30.48
N GLY A 518 12.34 27.97 29.46
CA GLY A 518 13.78 28.13 29.63
C GLY A 518 14.40 26.95 30.40
N ASN A 519 14.99 27.22 31.55
CA ASN A 519 15.58 26.20 32.45
C ASN A 519 14.63 25.68 33.53
N THR A 520 13.40 26.18 33.60
CA THR A 520 12.43 25.87 34.66
C THR A 520 11.47 24.79 34.17
N VAL A 521 11.33 23.68 34.93
CA VAL A 521 10.30 22.67 34.67
C VAL A 521 8.93 23.26 35.05
N VAL A 522 8.00 23.19 34.12
CA VAL A 522 6.63 23.73 34.28
C VAL A 522 5.64 22.59 34.53
#